data_341b1b87da719f08a756448955a52a45
#
_entry.id   341b1b87da719f08a756448955a52a45
#
_cell.length_a   1.000
_cell.length_b   1.000
_cell.length_c   1.000
_cell.angle_alpha   90.00
_cell.angle_beta   90.00
_cell.angle_gamma   90.00
#
_symmetry.space_group_name_H-M   'P 1'
#
loop_
_entity.id
_entity.type
_entity.pdbx_description
1 polymer ?
#
loop_
_entity_poly.entity_id
_entity_poly.type
_entity_poly.pdbx_seq_one_letter_code
_entity_poly.pdbx_strand_id
1 'polypeptide(L)'
;VEVAPVEPVPVQPQPQPQPQELTEDLNMELRVFFDTNKSDIKPQYKSEIAKVAEKLSEYPNATARIEGYTDNTGPRKLNERLSLARANSVKSALVNEYNVNATRLTTQGFAWDQPIADNKTKEGRAMNRRVFAAITGSRTVVVQPGQQAQ
;
A
#
# COMPACT_ATOMS: atom_id res chain seq x y z
N VAL A 1 -48.56 27.03 52.01
CA VAL A 1 -48.19 25.89 51.22
C VAL A 1 -46.66 25.92 51.03
N GLU A 2 -46.03 24.98 51.64
CA GLU A 2 -44.61 24.86 51.47
C GLU A 2 -44.29 24.25 50.13
N VAL A 3 -43.54 24.95 49.36
CA VAL A 3 -42.96 24.38 48.17
C VAL A 3 -41.77 23.54 48.64
N ALA A 4 -41.87 22.24 48.43
CA ALA A 4 -40.74 21.40 48.73
C ALA A 4 -39.50 21.95 48.04
N PRO A 5 -38.40 22.09 48.78
CA PRO A 5 -37.19 22.55 48.12
C PRO A 5 -36.87 21.58 46.99
N VAL A 6 -36.79 22.15 45.80
CA VAL A 6 -36.34 21.37 44.66
C VAL A 6 -34.88 21.02 44.92
N GLU A 7 -34.67 19.76 45.14
CA GLU A 7 -33.26 19.30 45.22
C GLU A 7 -32.57 19.67 43.94
N PRO A 8 -31.42 20.37 44.04
CA PRO A 8 -30.70 20.62 42.82
C PRO A 8 -30.38 19.32 42.14
N VAL A 9 -30.86 19.18 40.92
CA VAL A 9 -30.51 18.02 40.11
C VAL A 9 -28.99 17.97 40.11
N PRO A 10 -28.41 16.85 40.55
CA PRO A 10 -26.95 16.77 40.50
C PRO A 10 -26.53 17.02 39.07
N VAL A 11 -25.74 18.09 38.92
CA VAL A 11 -25.15 18.37 37.61
C VAL A 11 -24.26 17.15 37.31
N GLN A 12 -24.65 16.36 36.34
CA GLN A 12 -23.79 15.32 35.90
C GLN A 12 -22.50 16.00 35.38
N PRO A 13 -21.37 15.57 35.91
CA PRO A 13 -20.13 16.12 35.37
C PRO A 13 -20.14 15.91 33.86
N GLN A 14 -19.95 16.99 33.13
CA GLN A 14 -19.78 16.86 31.69
C GLN A 14 -18.67 15.84 31.45
N PRO A 15 -18.87 14.92 30.53
CA PRO A 15 -17.80 13.97 30.23
C PRO A 15 -16.56 14.77 29.88
N GLN A 16 -15.50 14.53 30.64
CA GLN A 16 -14.23 15.16 30.32
C GLN A 16 -13.83 14.70 28.92
N PRO A 17 -13.25 15.60 28.13
CA PRO A 17 -12.76 15.20 26.82
C PRO A 17 -11.82 14.02 27.00
N GLN A 18 -12.19 12.90 26.43
CA GLN A 18 -11.37 11.69 26.49
C GLN A 18 -10.60 11.54 25.19
N PRO A 19 -9.45 10.89 25.24
CA PRO A 19 -8.72 10.55 24.02
C PRO A 19 -9.66 9.85 23.06
N GLN A 20 -9.69 10.27 21.82
CA GLN A 20 -10.47 9.63 20.78
C GLN A 20 -9.59 8.70 19.97
N GLU A 21 -10.09 7.52 19.72
CA GLU A 21 -9.45 6.60 18.81
C GLU A 21 -9.94 6.89 17.41
N LEU A 22 -9.01 7.24 16.54
CA LEU A 22 -9.29 7.49 15.13
C LEU A 22 -8.60 6.43 14.32
N THR A 23 -9.31 5.92 13.33
CA THR A 23 -8.73 4.98 12.38
C THR A 23 -8.23 5.74 11.17
N GLU A 24 -6.95 5.59 10.88
CA GLU A 24 -6.36 6.12 9.66
C GLU A 24 -6.14 4.98 8.69
N ASP A 25 -6.66 5.13 7.48
CA ASP A 25 -6.52 4.13 6.44
C ASP A 25 -5.35 4.46 5.53
N LEU A 26 -4.62 3.43 5.18
CA LEU A 26 -3.55 3.54 4.19
C LEU A 26 -4.05 2.98 2.87
N ASN A 27 -3.93 3.78 1.83
CA ASN A 27 -4.20 3.37 0.46
C ASN A 27 -3.11 3.96 -0.41
N MET A 28 -2.21 3.10 -0.88
CA MET A 28 -1.07 3.54 -1.65
C MET A 28 -0.86 2.61 -2.84
N GLU A 29 -0.40 3.17 -3.94
CA GLU A 29 -0.10 2.40 -5.13
C GLU A 29 1.35 2.62 -5.55
N LEU A 30 1.99 1.57 -6.00
CA LEU A 30 3.34 1.63 -6.54
C LEU A 30 3.33 1.08 -7.96
N ARG A 31 3.96 1.81 -8.87
CA ARG A 31 4.16 1.35 -10.24
C ARG A 31 5.64 1.38 -10.56
N VAL A 32 6.15 0.24 -11.03
CA VAL A 32 7.54 0.10 -11.45
C VAL A 32 7.55 -0.45 -12.87
N PHE A 33 8.30 0.18 -13.74
CA PHE A 33 8.40 -0.23 -15.14
C PHE A 33 9.74 -0.91 -15.40
N PHE A 34 9.73 -1.85 -16.33
CA PHE A 34 10.88 -2.69 -16.61
C PHE A 34 11.24 -2.66 -18.09
N ASP A 35 12.51 -2.93 -18.36
CA ASP A 35 12.99 -3.11 -19.73
C ASP A 35 12.58 -4.49 -20.26
N THR A 36 12.66 -4.65 -21.58
CA THR A 36 12.30 -5.90 -22.24
C THR A 36 13.12 -7.05 -21.66
N ASN A 37 12.47 -8.13 -21.29
CA ASN A 37 13.06 -9.35 -20.72
C ASN A 37 13.83 -9.11 -19.42
N LYS A 38 13.65 -7.99 -18.77
CA LYS A 38 14.34 -7.65 -17.52
C LYS A 38 13.39 -7.70 -16.35
N SER A 39 13.89 -8.16 -15.22
CA SER A 39 13.18 -8.10 -13.93
C SER A 39 13.95 -7.30 -12.89
N ASP A 40 15.03 -6.64 -13.31
CA ASP A 40 15.83 -5.79 -12.42
C ASP A 40 15.13 -4.45 -12.20
N ILE A 41 15.10 -4.04 -10.94
CA ILE A 41 14.51 -2.74 -10.57
C ILE A 41 15.50 -1.65 -10.92
N LYS A 42 15.05 -0.69 -11.72
CA LYS A 42 15.90 0.45 -12.09
C LYS A 42 16.12 1.35 -10.87
N PRO A 43 17.31 1.96 -10.74
CA PRO A 43 17.61 2.82 -9.59
C PRO A 43 16.62 3.95 -9.37
N GLN A 44 15.97 4.44 -10.43
CA GLN A 44 15.01 5.53 -10.35
C GLN A 44 13.76 5.19 -9.54
N TYR A 45 13.47 3.91 -9.33
CA TYR A 45 12.31 3.46 -8.56
C TYR A 45 12.63 3.15 -7.10
N LYS A 46 13.90 3.21 -6.71
CA LYS A 46 14.29 2.90 -5.34
C LYS A 46 13.67 3.83 -4.32
N SER A 47 13.53 5.12 -4.66
CA SER A 47 12.89 6.08 -3.77
C SER A 47 11.40 5.77 -3.56
N GLU A 48 10.72 5.30 -4.59
CA GLU A 48 9.31 4.91 -4.49
C GLU A 48 9.15 3.67 -3.61
N ILE A 49 10.06 2.70 -3.78
CA ILE A 49 10.06 1.49 -2.95
C ILE A 49 10.35 1.85 -1.49
N ALA A 50 11.26 2.79 -1.24
CA ALA A 50 11.56 3.28 0.10
C ALA A 50 10.33 3.90 0.76
N LYS A 51 9.53 4.67 0.00
CA LYS A 51 8.29 5.26 0.51
C LYS A 51 7.27 4.19 0.90
N VAL A 52 7.17 3.13 0.11
CA VAL A 52 6.29 2.00 0.44
C VAL A 52 6.76 1.32 1.73
N ALA A 53 8.06 1.09 1.87
CA ALA A 53 8.61 0.48 3.07
C ALA A 53 8.36 1.35 4.31
N GLU A 54 8.50 2.66 4.17
CA GLU A 54 8.21 3.61 5.25
C GLU A 54 6.75 3.51 5.68
N LYS A 55 5.82 3.48 4.72
CA LYS A 55 4.40 3.34 5.04
C LYS A 55 4.07 1.99 5.67
N LEU A 56 4.69 0.92 5.20
CA LEU A 56 4.51 -0.40 5.81
C LEU A 56 5.02 -0.42 7.25
N SER A 57 6.04 0.37 7.57
CA SER A 57 6.54 0.53 8.93
C SER A 57 5.58 1.32 9.81
N GLU A 58 4.97 2.39 9.27
CA GLU A 58 4.02 3.22 10.01
C GLU A 58 2.69 2.52 10.26
N TYR A 59 2.30 1.58 9.40
CA TYR A 59 1.04 0.84 9.49
C TYR A 59 1.35 -0.65 9.69
N PRO A 60 1.51 -1.11 10.93
CA PRO A 60 1.99 -2.48 11.19
C PRO A 60 1.13 -3.59 10.63
N ASN A 61 -0.16 -3.34 10.41
CA ASN A 61 -1.07 -4.32 9.82
C ASN A 61 -1.22 -4.19 8.31
N ALA A 62 -0.52 -3.25 7.69
CA ALA A 62 -0.62 -3.05 6.25
C ALA A 62 0.00 -4.22 5.49
N THR A 63 -0.60 -4.53 4.35
CA THR A 63 -0.12 -5.55 3.43
C THR A 63 -0.01 -4.97 2.04
N ALA A 64 0.81 -5.59 1.22
CA ALA A 64 0.98 -5.20 -0.16
C ALA A 64 0.70 -6.38 -1.07
N ARG A 65 -0.12 -6.15 -2.09
CA ARG A 65 -0.34 -7.10 -3.16
C ARG A 65 0.44 -6.62 -4.38
N ILE A 66 1.42 -7.40 -4.78
CA ILE A 66 2.37 -7.04 -5.82
C ILE A 66 2.07 -7.88 -7.06
N GLU A 67 1.71 -7.21 -8.14
CA GLU A 67 1.30 -7.86 -9.39
C GLU A 67 2.27 -7.50 -10.50
N GLY A 68 2.86 -8.52 -11.13
CA GLY A 68 3.77 -8.33 -12.25
C GLY A 68 3.09 -8.56 -13.59
N TYR A 69 3.49 -7.78 -14.57
CA TYR A 69 2.92 -7.81 -15.93
C TYR A 69 4.02 -7.72 -16.97
N THR A 70 3.71 -8.17 -18.16
CA THR A 70 4.60 -8.09 -19.32
C THR A 70 3.87 -7.49 -20.51
N ASP A 71 4.62 -7.14 -21.55
CA ASP A 71 4.03 -6.95 -22.88
C ASP A 71 3.76 -8.32 -23.52
N ASN A 72 3.23 -8.33 -24.74
CA ASN A 72 2.86 -9.58 -25.41
C ASN A 72 3.98 -10.15 -26.28
N THR A 73 5.23 -9.77 -26.05
CA THR A 73 6.37 -10.22 -26.82
C THR A 73 6.87 -11.56 -26.29
N GLY A 74 6.99 -12.53 -27.16
CA GLY A 74 7.57 -13.83 -26.83
C GLY A 74 6.57 -14.85 -26.29
N PRO A 75 7.06 -16.05 -25.89
CA PRO A 75 6.18 -17.12 -25.44
C PRO A 75 5.44 -16.80 -24.15
N ARG A 76 4.23 -17.31 -24.04
CA ARG A 76 3.38 -17.10 -22.85
C ARG A 76 4.06 -17.58 -21.58
N LYS A 77 4.63 -18.78 -21.60
CA LYS A 77 5.27 -19.36 -20.40
C LYS A 77 6.45 -18.53 -19.90
N LEU A 78 7.24 -17.98 -20.83
CA LEU A 78 8.34 -17.09 -20.47
C LEU A 78 7.81 -15.85 -19.77
N ASN A 79 6.73 -15.27 -20.30
CA ASN A 79 6.14 -14.07 -19.75
C ASN A 79 5.45 -14.32 -18.40
N GLU A 80 4.91 -15.50 -18.19
CA GLU A 80 4.37 -15.87 -16.88
C GLU A 80 5.48 -15.86 -15.83
N ARG A 81 6.63 -16.45 -16.13
CA ARG A 81 7.78 -16.44 -15.23
C ARG A 81 8.35 -15.05 -15.04
N LEU A 82 8.43 -14.29 -16.12
CA LEU A 82 8.97 -12.93 -16.08
C LEU A 82 8.11 -12.00 -15.26
N SER A 83 6.79 -12.08 -15.40
CA SER A 83 5.87 -11.27 -14.62
C SER A 83 5.98 -11.57 -13.14
N LEU A 84 6.08 -12.85 -12.78
CA LEU A 84 6.27 -13.24 -11.38
C LEU A 84 7.65 -12.81 -10.87
N ALA A 85 8.69 -12.94 -11.69
CA ALA A 85 10.04 -12.51 -11.33
C ALA A 85 10.09 -11.00 -11.05
N ARG A 86 9.37 -10.22 -11.84
CA ARG A 86 9.27 -8.78 -11.63
C ARG A 86 8.59 -8.45 -10.29
N ALA A 87 7.48 -9.12 -9.99
CA ALA A 87 6.79 -8.96 -8.72
C ALA A 87 7.69 -9.37 -7.55
N ASN A 88 8.40 -10.49 -7.70
CA ASN A 88 9.32 -10.97 -6.68
C ASN A 88 10.53 -10.04 -6.48
N SER A 89 10.95 -9.33 -7.53
CA SER A 89 12.04 -8.35 -7.41
C SER A 89 11.64 -7.20 -6.49
N VAL A 90 10.41 -6.71 -6.60
CA VAL A 90 9.90 -5.66 -5.71
C VAL A 90 9.78 -6.20 -4.29
N LYS A 91 9.25 -7.40 -4.11
CA LYS A 91 9.16 -8.03 -2.81
C LYS A 91 10.54 -8.21 -2.17
N SER A 92 11.52 -8.70 -2.94
CA SER A 92 12.87 -8.91 -2.45
C SER A 92 13.53 -7.61 -2.01
N ALA A 93 13.30 -6.52 -2.75
CA ALA A 93 13.81 -5.21 -2.37
C ALA A 93 13.24 -4.77 -1.02
N LEU A 94 11.93 -4.93 -0.82
CA LEU A 94 11.29 -4.56 0.44
C LEU A 94 11.78 -5.42 1.61
N VAL A 95 11.96 -6.72 1.39
CA VAL A 95 12.42 -7.65 2.44
C VAL A 95 13.89 -7.43 2.77
N ASN A 96 14.75 -7.38 1.74
CA ASN A 96 16.20 -7.38 1.94
C ASN A 96 16.78 -6.01 2.26
N GLU A 97 16.25 -4.96 1.66
CA GLU A 97 16.77 -3.61 1.85
C GLU A 97 16.08 -2.86 3.00
N TYR A 98 14.83 -3.17 3.28
CA TYR A 98 14.02 -2.43 4.24
C TYR A 98 13.46 -3.29 5.37
N ASN A 99 13.83 -4.56 5.44
CA ASN A 99 13.42 -5.48 6.50
C ASN A 99 11.90 -5.66 6.65
N VAL A 100 11.15 -5.53 5.56
CA VAL A 100 9.72 -5.78 5.57
C VAL A 100 9.49 -7.28 5.70
N ASN A 101 8.56 -7.67 6.56
CA ASN A 101 8.25 -9.09 6.75
C ASN A 101 7.60 -9.66 5.47
N ALA A 102 8.17 -10.73 4.96
CA ALA A 102 7.71 -11.36 3.72
C ALA A 102 6.24 -11.80 3.77
N THR A 103 5.73 -12.15 4.95
CA THR A 103 4.33 -12.57 5.10
C THR A 103 3.32 -11.46 4.84
N ARG A 104 3.78 -10.19 4.85
CA ARG A 104 2.94 -9.03 4.56
C ARG A 104 2.85 -8.74 3.07
N LEU A 105 3.62 -9.45 2.26
CA LEU A 105 3.76 -9.19 0.83
C LEU A 105 3.33 -10.43 0.05
N THR A 106 2.39 -10.26 -0.88
CA THR A 106 1.98 -11.31 -1.80
C THR A 106 2.36 -10.94 -3.20
N THR A 107 2.80 -11.91 -3.97
CA THR A 107 3.22 -11.68 -5.35
C THR A 107 2.41 -12.56 -6.30
N GLN A 108 2.08 -12.01 -7.45
CA GLN A 108 1.41 -12.74 -8.54
C GLN A 108 1.95 -12.27 -9.87
N GLY A 109 2.02 -13.17 -10.83
CA GLY A 109 2.41 -12.84 -12.19
C GLY A 109 1.25 -13.11 -13.13
N PHE A 110 0.90 -12.10 -13.93
CA PHE A 110 -0.23 -12.17 -14.87
C PHE A 110 0.20 -12.17 -16.33
N ALA A 111 1.50 -12.23 -16.60
CA ALA A 111 2.04 -12.15 -17.96
C ALA A 111 1.50 -10.91 -18.68
N TRP A 112 0.87 -11.08 -19.85
CA TRP A 112 0.31 -9.96 -20.59
C TRP A 112 -1.19 -9.76 -20.40
N ASP A 113 -1.76 -10.40 -19.40
CA ASP A 113 -3.16 -10.18 -19.08
C ASP A 113 -3.38 -8.74 -18.60
N GLN A 114 -4.53 -8.18 -18.89
CA GLN A 114 -4.92 -6.83 -18.48
C GLN A 114 -3.92 -5.74 -18.92
N PRO A 115 -3.61 -5.63 -20.21
CA PRO A 115 -2.73 -4.57 -20.68
C PRO A 115 -3.36 -3.19 -20.43
N ILE A 116 -2.53 -2.23 -20.05
CA ILE A 116 -2.97 -0.85 -19.84
C ILE A 116 -2.70 0.03 -21.04
N ALA A 117 -2.01 -0.49 -22.04
CA ALA A 117 -1.64 0.25 -23.24
C ALA A 117 -1.60 -0.69 -24.44
N ASP A 118 -1.48 -0.12 -25.63
CA ASP A 118 -1.48 -0.87 -26.87
C ASP A 118 -0.14 -1.59 -27.06
N ASN A 119 -0.18 -2.93 -27.14
CA ASN A 119 0.99 -3.74 -27.39
C ASN A 119 1.54 -3.62 -28.82
N LYS A 120 0.80 -2.99 -29.71
CA LYS A 120 1.24 -2.76 -31.09
C LYS A 120 2.28 -1.65 -31.19
N THR A 121 2.30 -0.75 -30.23
CA THR A 121 3.27 0.34 -30.21
C THR A 121 4.40 0.04 -29.22
N LYS A 122 5.58 0.58 -29.52
CA LYS A 122 6.74 0.44 -28.61
C LYS A 122 6.47 1.11 -27.27
N GLU A 123 5.85 2.27 -27.30
CA GLU A 123 5.51 3.02 -26.10
C GLU A 123 4.46 2.27 -25.27
N GLY A 124 3.47 1.68 -25.92
CA GLY A 124 2.45 0.88 -25.24
C GLY A 124 3.02 -0.36 -24.59
N ARG A 125 3.92 -1.07 -25.28
CA ARG A 125 4.60 -2.23 -24.71
C ARG A 125 5.42 -1.84 -23.47
N ALA A 126 6.10 -0.69 -23.53
CA ALA A 126 6.87 -0.21 -22.38
C ALA A 126 5.97 0.05 -21.17
N MET A 127 4.76 0.56 -21.39
CA MET A 127 3.77 0.78 -20.32
C MET A 127 3.27 -0.53 -19.73
N ASN A 128 3.20 -1.59 -20.54
CA ASN A 128 2.70 -2.89 -20.09
C ASN A 128 3.74 -3.69 -19.30
N ARG A 129 5.03 -3.39 -19.46
CA ARG A 129 6.09 -4.01 -18.70
C ARG A 129 6.20 -3.37 -17.32
N ARG A 130 5.34 -3.80 -16.41
CA ARG A 130 5.20 -3.12 -15.12
C ARG A 130 4.97 -4.08 -13.97
N VAL A 131 5.21 -3.56 -12.77
CA VAL A 131 4.67 -4.10 -11.52
C VAL A 131 3.70 -3.07 -10.97
N PHE A 132 2.55 -3.52 -10.56
CA PHE A 132 1.56 -2.73 -9.83
C PHE A 132 1.45 -3.30 -8.44
N ALA A 133 1.64 -2.48 -7.43
CA ALA A 133 1.48 -2.91 -6.05
C ALA A 133 0.41 -2.06 -5.39
N ALA A 134 -0.54 -2.72 -4.74
CA ALA A 134 -1.56 -2.08 -3.92
C ALA A 134 -1.21 -2.31 -2.46
N ILE A 135 -0.99 -1.24 -1.73
CA ILE A 135 -0.64 -1.27 -0.32
C ILE A 135 -1.83 -0.74 0.46
N THR A 136 -2.38 -1.57 1.32
CA THR A 136 -3.54 -1.22 2.11
C THR A 136 -3.33 -1.60 3.57
N GLY A 137 -3.93 -0.83 4.45
CA GLY A 137 -3.87 -1.10 5.87
C GLY A 137 -4.60 -0.03 6.65
N SER A 138 -4.52 -0.14 7.95
CA SER A 138 -5.11 0.86 8.84
C SER A 138 -4.31 0.90 10.13
N ARG A 139 -4.42 2.00 10.82
CA ARG A 139 -3.85 2.13 12.17
C ARG A 139 -4.81 2.94 13.03
N THR A 140 -4.76 2.68 14.32
CA THR A 140 -5.52 3.42 15.30
C THR A 140 -4.61 4.49 15.90
N VAL A 141 -5.07 5.73 15.85
CA VAL A 141 -4.35 6.87 16.42
C VAL A 141 -5.18 7.42 17.56
N VAL A 142 -4.53 7.64 18.69
CA VAL A 142 -5.17 8.26 19.84
C VAL A 142 -4.90 9.75 19.78
N VAL A 143 -5.99 10.52 19.63
CA VAL A 143 -5.91 11.98 19.64
C VAL A 143 -6.24 12.47 21.03
N GLN A 144 -5.32 13.18 21.65
CA GLN A 144 -5.51 13.73 22.98
C GLN A 144 -6.45 14.93 22.95
N PRO A 145 -7.23 15.15 24.04
CA PRO A 145 -8.10 16.32 24.11
C PRO A 145 -7.32 17.60 23.92
N GLY A 146 -7.86 18.49 23.11
CA GLY A 146 -7.23 19.77 22.82
C GLY A 146 -6.23 19.75 21.67
N GLN A 147 -5.88 18.58 21.15
CA GLN A 147 -5.06 18.48 19.95
C GLN A 147 -5.95 18.38 18.73
N GLN A 148 -5.63 19.19 17.73
CA GLN A 148 -6.32 19.08 16.45
C GLN A 148 -5.59 18.06 15.59
N ALA A 149 -6.37 17.18 14.98
CA ALA A 149 -5.82 16.27 13.98
C ALA A 149 -5.35 17.08 12.78
N GLN A 150 -4.11 16.94 12.42
CA GLN A 150 -3.55 17.57 11.24
C GLN A 150 -3.43 16.55 10.11
#